data_fb89d57e2c643a4faaee7cd689b120c5
#
_entry.id   fb89d57e2c643a4faaee7cd689b120c5
#
_cell.length_a   1.000
_cell.length_b   1.000
_cell.length_c   1.000
_cell.angle_alpha   90.00
_cell.angle_beta   90.00
_cell.angle_gamma   90.00
#
_symmetry.space_group_name_H-M   'P 1'
#
loop_
_entity.id
_entity.type
_entity.pdbx_description
1 polymer ?
#
loop_
_entity_poly.entity_id
_entity_poly.type
_entity_poly.pdbx_seq_one_letter_code
_entity_poly.pdbx_strand_id
1 'polypeptide(L)'
;MVRARALKGPLALLPATLVVVALGGCGVKHPTADLANGKELFVNKCSSCHTLAHANAQGTVGPNLDDAFRQDRADGVKGTSIQGLVDYWIRYPNKQGVMPAMLVSGQDAQDVAAYVAHVASIPGVDGGQLADIGQVKQKSVTEQNGSLQIDADPNGQLKFLASSASATAGKITINMKNASSVPHDIAIRGSGVSQVGKVVQNGGTSTVSETLKPGTYTFYCSVDGHEAAGMKGTLTVK
;
A
#
# COMPACT_ATOMS: atom_id res chain seq x y z
N MET A 1 -62.52 32.97 -74.89
CA MET A 1 -62.25 33.87 -73.76
C MET A 1 -62.77 33.22 -72.48
N VAL A 2 -61.93 32.59 -71.73
CA VAL A 2 -62.29 31.96 -70.43
C VAL A 2 -61.39 32.57 -69.33
N ARG A 3 -62.02 33.26 -68.42
CA ARG A 3 -61.36 33.97 -67.33
C ARG A 3 -61.06 32.93 -66.21
N ALA A 4 -59.76 32.75 -65.83
CA ALA A 4 -59.37 32.03 -64.71
C ALA A 4 -59.56 32.90 -63.44
N ARG A 5 -60.32 32.38 -62.44
CA ARG A 5 -60.46 32.97 -61.10
C ARG A 5 -59.35 32.39 -60.20
N ALA A 6 -58.53 33.29 -59.73
CA ALA A 6 -57.55 32.93 -58.66
C ALA A 6 -58.24 32.80 -57.26
N LEU A 7 -58.20 31.66 -56.69
CA LEU A 7 -58.56 31.46 -55.23
C LEU A 7 -57.34 31.83 -54.38
N LYS A 8 -57.48 32.90 -53.61
CA LYS A 8 -56.54 33.20 -52.48
C LYS A 8 -57.09 32.50 -51.21
N GLY A 9 -56.47 31.41 -50.83
CA GLY A 9 -56.68 30.81 -49.50
C GLY A 9 -55.62 31.30 -48.53
N PRO A 10 -55.92 31.51 -47.25
CA PRO A 10 -54.93 31.93 -46.28
C PRO A 10 -54.05 30.74 -45.92
N LEU A 11 -52.72 30.95 -46.02
CA LEU A 11 -51.71 30.04 -45.62
C LEU A 11 -51.64 30.05 -44.08
N ALA A 12 -52.18 29.03 -43.43
CA ALA A 12 -52.10 28.87 -41.98
C ALA A 12 -50.67 28.39 -41.59
N LEU A 13 -49.88 29.28 -41.01
CA LEU A 13 -48.61 28.97 -40.39
C LEU A 13 -48.86 28.16 -39.09
N LEU A 14 -48.64 26.87 -39.15
CA LEU A 14 -48.53 26.03 -37.92
C LEU A 14 -47.21 26.35 -37.21
N PRO A 15 -47.21 26.69 -35.90
CA PRO A 15 -45.99 26.81 -35.16
C PRO A 15 -45.38 25.41 -34.94
N ALA A 16 -44.22 25.18 -35.51
CA ALA A 16 -43.39 24.00 -35.18
C ALA A 16 -42.90 24.12 -33.73
N THR A 17 -43.60 23.51 -32.82
CA THR A 17 -43.12 23.36 -31.43
C THR A 17 -41.92 22.41 -31.43
N LEU A 18 -40.71 23.00 -31.29
CA LEU A 18 -39.47 22.27 -31.11
C LEU A 18 -39.48 21.66 -29.71
N VAL A 19 -39.81 20.37 -29.60
CA VAL A 19 -39.67 19.61 -28.33
C VAL A 19 -38.18 19.32 -28.16
N VAL A 20 -37.50 20.16 -27.38
CA VAL A 20 -36.15 19.85 -26.87
C VAL A 20 -36.29 18.76 -25.83
N VAL A 21 -36.09 17.51 -26.23
CA VAL A 21 -35.90 16.41 -25.32
C VAL A 21 -34.51 16.62 -24.66
N ALA A 22 -34.50 17.22 -23.49
CA ALA A 22 -33.33 17.23 -22.62
C ALA A 22 -33.03 15.76 -22.25
N LEU A 23 -32.12 15.13 -22.97
CA LEU A 23 -31.45 13.90 -22.54
C LEU A 23 -30.68 14.23 -21.28
N GLY A 24 -31.36 14.23 -20.15
CA GLY A 24 -30.76 14.21 -18.83
C GLY A 24 -29.98 12.89 -18.74
N GLY A 25 -28.73 12.90 -19.17
CA GLY A 25 -27.81 11.81 -18.87
C GLY A 25 -27.82 11.63 -17.37
N CYS A 26 -28.25 10.46 -16.87
CA CYS A 26 -28.03 10.06 -15.50
C CYS A 26 -26.52 10.07 -15.29
N GLY A 27 -25.97 11.18 -14.84
CA GLY A 27 -24.63 11.25 -14.32
C GLY A 27 -24.60 10.34 -13.11
N VAL A 28 -24.19 9.08 -13.29
CA VAL A 28 -23.79 8.24 -12.20
C VAL A 28 -22.63 8.98 -11.56
N LYS A 29 -22.89 9.69 -10.47
CA LYS A 29 -21.83 10.24 -9.63
C LYS A 29 -21.10 9.04 -9.08
N HIS A 30 -20.00 8.64 -9.71
CA HIS A 30 -19.03 7.79 -9.04
C HIS A 30 -18.59 8.57 -7.81
N PRO A 31 -18.66 7.99 -6.60
CA PRO A 31 -18.11 8.65 -5.43
C PRO A 31 -16.65 9.02 -5.74
N THR A 32 -16.26 10.23 -5.38
CA THR A 32 -14.87 10.66 -5.55
C THR A 32 -13.99 9.74 -4.73
N ALA A 33 -12.97 9.17 -5.36
CA ALA A 33 -12.05 8.28 -4.66
C ALA A 33 -11.35 9.03 -3.51
N ASP A 34 -11.26 8.38 -2.36
CA ASP A 34 -10.53 8.87 -1.20
C ASP A 34 -9.08 8.39 -1.25
N LEU A 35 -8.17 9.31 -1.57
CA LEU A 35 -6.74 9.00 -1.64
C LEU A 35 -6.13 8.64 -0.28
N ALA A 36 -6.66 9.20 0.82
CA ALA A 36 -6.18 8.89 2.16
C ALA A 36 -6.56 7.46 2.56
N ASN A 37 -7.83 7.07 2.37
CA ASN A 37 -8.27 5.69 2.54
C ASN A 37 -7.51 4.74 1.60
N GLY A 38 -7.31 5.14 0.35
CA GLY A 38 -6.57 4.36 -0.64
C GLY A 38 -5.12 4.10 -0.22
N LYS A 39 -4.42 5.11 0.32
CA LYS A 39 -3.08 4.97 0.86
C LYS A 39 -3.04 4.06 2.09
N GLU A 40 -3.96 4.28 3.04
CA GLU A 40 -4.05 3.46 4.25
C GLU A 40 -4.26 1.98 3.92
N LEU A 41 -5.20 1.69 3.05
CA LEU A 41 -5.47 0.32 2.58
C LEU A 41 -4.29 -0.26 1.81
N PHE A 42 -3.63 0.52 0.95
CA PHE A 42 -2.43 0.08 0.24
C PHE A 42 -1.33 -0.32 1.22
N VAL A 43 -1.03 0.52 2.21
CA VAL A 43 -0.05 0.24 3.25
C VAL A 43 -0.38 -1.05 4.00
N ASN A 44 -1.64 -1.25 4.35
CA ASN A 44 -2.07 -2.37 5.19
C ASN A 44 -2.27 -3.69 4.42
N LYS A 45 -2.50 -3.66 3.10
CA LYS A 45 -2.89 -4.84 2.31
C LYS A 45 -1.95 -5.16 1.15
N CYS A 46 -1.19 -4.19 0.65
CA CYS A 46 -0.43 -4.31 -0.59
C CYS A 46 1.08 -4.14 -0.38
N SER A 47 1.50 -3.35 0.63
CA SER A 47 2.88 -2.92 0.84
C SER A 47 3.85 -4.06 1.18
N SER A 48 3.36 -5.16 1.76
CA SER A 48 4.18 -6.35 2.05
C SER A 48 4.63 -7.09 0.79
N CYS A 49 3.89 -6.93 -0.32
CA CYS A 49 4.20 -7.59 -1.59
C CYS A 49 4.72 -6.62 -2.66
N HIS A 50 4.25 -5.39 -2.69
CA HIS A 50 4.57 -4.42 -3.74
C HIS A 50 5.49 -3.31 -3.25
N THR A 51 6.40 -2.87 -4.13
CA THR A 51 7.14 -1.62 -3.96
C THR A 51 6.31 -0.46 -4.50
N LEU A 52 6.23 0.63 -3.73
CA LEU A 52 5.66 1.92 -4.13
C LEU A 52 6.29 3.02 -3.26
N ALA A 53 7.10 3.89 -3.87
CA ALA A 53 7.95 4.85 -3.15
C ALA A 53 7.13 5.80 -2.25
N HIS A 54 6.04 6.37 -2.76
CA HIS A 54 5.16 7.28 -2.04
C HIS A 54 4.49 6.64 -0.80
N ALA A 55 4.26 5.34 -0.84
CA ALA A 55 3.74 4.58 0.30
C ALA A 55 4.84 4.08 1.25
N ASN A 56 6.12 4.38 0.96
CA ASN A 56 7.28 3.81 1.66
C ASN A 56 7.22 2.26 1.72
N ALA A 57 6.60 1.66 0.72
CA ALA A 57 6.42 0.23 0.57
C ALA A 57 7.60 -0.39 -0.20
N GLN A 58 8.15 -1.48 0.32
CA GLN A 58 9.35 -2.12 -0.23
C GLN A 58 9.18 -3.64 -0.44
N GLY A 59 7.95 -4.11 -0.53
CA GLY A 59 7.66 -5.50 -0.85
C GLY A 59 8.17 -5.88 -2.24
N THR A 60 8.73 -7.09 -2.37
CA THR A 60 9.37 -7.58 -3.60
C THR A 60 8.74 -8.85 -4.15
N VAL A 61 7.67 -9.35 -3.54
CA VAL A 61 6.93 -10.54 -4.00
C VAL A 61 6.12 -10.22 -5.26
N GLY A 62 5.50 -9.05 -5.29
CA GLY A 62 4.79 -8.52 -6.45
C GLY A 62 5.65 -7.53 -7.24
N PRO A 63 5.13 -7.04 -8.39
CA PRO A 63 5.81 -6.01 -9.17
C PRO A 63 6.08 -4.73 -8.36
N ASN A 64 7.20 -4.07 -8.65
CA ASN A 64 7.43 -2.69 -8.30
C ASN A 64 6.47 -1.82 -9.12
N LEU A 65 5.53 -1.14 -8.47
CA LEU A 65 4.48 -0.36 -9.14
C LEU A 65 5.01 0.93 -9.77
N ASP A 66 6.10 1.49 -9.24
CA ASP A 66 6.76 2.64 -9.88
C ASP A 66 7.41 2.23 -11.21
N ASP A 67 7.98 1.02 -11.29
CA ASP A 67 8.54 0.51 -12.54
C ASP A 67 7.46 0.08 -13.52
N ALA A 68 6.39 -0.53 -13.02
CA ALA A 68 5.30 -1.06 -13.83
C ALA A 68 4.59 0.02 -14.67
N PHE A 69 4.45 1.23 -14.14
CA PHE A 69 3.74 2.33 -14.81
C PHE A 69 4.68 3.40 -15.41
N ARG A 70 5.99 3.19 -15.38
CA ARG A 70 6.97 4.17 -15.88
C ARG A 70 6.78 4.47 -17.36
N GLN A 71 6.63 3.45 -18.18
CA GLN A 71 6.44 3.63 -19.63
C GLN A 71 5.08 4.24 -19.93
N ASP A 72 4.02 3.80 -19.27
CA ASP A 72 2.69 4.37 -19.42
C ASP A 72 2.67 5.88 -19.14
N ARG A 73 3.39 6.31 -18.09
CA ARG A 73 3.53 7.74 -17.78
C ARG A 73 4.31 8.49 -18.85
N ALA A 74 5.41 7.91 -19.34
CA ALA A 74 6.22 8.51 -20.40
C ALA A 74 5.42 8.68 -21.71
N ASP A 75 4.53 7.72 -22.00
CA ASP A 75 3.65 7.74 -23.17
C ASP A 75 2.41 8.61 -22.99
N GLY A 76 2.26 9.27 -21.83
CA GLY A 76 1.14 10.18 -21.55
C GLY A 76 -0.19 9.48 -21.27
N VAL A 77 -0.17 8.22 -20.85
CA VAL A 77 -1.38 7.49 -20.43
C VAL A 77 -2.02 8.21 -19.25
N LYS A 78 -3.32 8.47 -19.36
CA LYS A 78 -4.09 9.21 -18.34
C LYS A 78 -4.14 8.42 -17.02
N GLY A 79 -4.06 9.11 -15.89
CA GLY A 79 -4.18 8.52 -14.55
C GLY A 79 -5.48 7.70 -14.37
N THR A 80 -6.59 8.10 -15.01
CA THR A 80 -7.85 7.33 -14.98
C THR A 80 -7.73 5.97 -15.67
N SER A 81 -6.89 5.83 -16.67
CA SER A 81 -6.62 4.54 -17.33
C SER A 81 -5.78 3.64 -16.43
N ILE A 82 -4.75 4.21 -15.78
CA ILE A 82 -3.95 3.48 -14.79
C ILE A 82 -4.84 3.05 -13.62
N GLN A 83 -5.71 3.93 -13.11
CA GLN A 83 -6.67 3.59 -12.06
C GLN A 83 -7.57 2.41 -12.45
N GLY A 84 -8.13 2.45 -13.66
CA GLY A 84 -8.97 1.35 -14.16
C GLY A 84 -8.21 0.03 -14.27
N LEU A 85 -6.94 0.08 -14.69
CA LEU A 85 -6.08 -1.10 -14.77
C LEU A 85 -5.75 -1.67 -13.40
N VAL A 86 -5.42 -0.83 -12.42
CA VAL A 86 -5.14 -1.27 -11.03
C VAL A 86 -6.39 -1.89 -10.40
N ASP A 87 -7.57 -1.23 -10.53
CA ASP A 87 -8.85 -1.77 -10.04
C ASP A 87 -9.15 -3.14 -10.67
N TYR A 88 -8.89 -3.29 -11.98
CA TYR A 88 -9.03 -4.57 -12.67
C TYR A 88 -8.12 -5.66 -12.07
N TRP A 89 -6.82 -5.36 -11.82
CA TRP A 89 -5.88 -6.33 -11.27
C TRP A 89 -6.14 -6.68 -9.80
N ILE A 90 -6.72 -5.76 -9.02
CA ILE A 90 -7.19 -6.07 -7.65
C ILE A 90 -8.30 -7.11 -7.69
N ARG A 91 -9.23 -7.01 -8.66
CA ARG A 91 -10.36 -7.93 -8.80
C ARG A 91 -9.99 -9.24 -9.49
N TYR A 92 -9.14 -9.15 -10.51
CA TYR A 92 -8.81 -10.26 -11.42
C TYR A 92 -7.29 -10.40 -11.59
N PRO A 93 -6.56 -10.74 -10.53
CA PRO A 93 -5.12 -10.92 -10.63
C PRO A 93 -4.78 -12.12 -11.51
N ASN A 94 -3.53 -12.17 -11.97
CA ASN A 94 -3.04 -13.29 -12.77
C ASN A 94 -3.19 -14.60 -11.98
N LYS A 95 -3.90 -15.57 -12.55
CA LYS A 95 -4.13 -16.88 -11.94
C LYS A 95 -2.85 -17.69 -11.65
N GLN A 96 -1.76 -17.38 -12.35
CA GLN A 96 -0.43 -18.00 -12.13
C GLN A 96 0.40 -17.22 -11.10
N GLY A 97 -0.07 -16.04 -10.66
CA GLY A 97 0.59 -15.22 -9.67
C GLY A 97 0.17 -15.57 -8.24
N VAL A 98 0.89 -15.00 -7.28
CA VAL A 98 0.64 -15.17 -5.85
C VAL A 98 -0.28 -14.09 -5.26
N MET A 99 -0.66 -13.08 -6.05
CA MET A 99 -1.56 -12.01 -5.60
C MET A 99 -2.97 -12.56 -5.37
N PRO A 100 -3.51 -12.50 -4.14
CA PRO A 100 -4.90 -12.90 -3.90
C PRO A 100 -5.87 -11.94 -4.58
N ALA A 101 -6.97 -12.47 -5.11
CA ALA A 101 -8.04 -11.64 -5.64
C ALA A 101 -8.82 -10.95 -4.52
N MET A 102 -9.30 -9.74 -4.80
CA MET A 102 -10.25 -9.03 -3.94
C MET A 102 -9.77 -8.82 -2.50
N LEU A 103 -8.47 -8.55 -2.30
CA LEU A 103 -7.93 -8.13 -1.00
C LEU A 103 -8.66 -6.91 -0.44
N VAL A 104 -9.15 -6.07 -1.32
CA VAL A 104 -10.09 -4.97 -1.09
C VAL A 104 -11.16 -5.01 -2.17
N SER A 105 -12.35 -4.46 -1.92
CA SER A 105 -13.48 -4.53 -2.85
C SER A 105 -14.33 -3.25 -2.82
N GLY A 106 -15.24 -3.11 -3.77
CA GLY A 106 -16.15 -1.95 -3.82
C GLY A 106 -15.40 -0.63 -3.90
N GLN A 107 -15.78 0.33 -3.05
CA GLN A 107 -15.16 1.66 -2.98
C GLN A 107 -13.70 1.58 -2.54
N ASP A 108 -13.35 0.70 -1.60
CA ASP A 108 -11.99 0.50 -1.13
C ASP A 108 -11.02 0.12 -2.26
N ALA A 109 -11.46 -0.74 -3.20
CA ALA A 109 -10.65 -1.08 -4.37
C ALA A 109 -10.44 0.12 -5.29
N GLN A 110 -11.47 0.96 -5.46
CA GLN A 110 -11.37 2.20 -6.24
C GLN A 110 -10.45 3.22 -5.58
N ASP A 111 -10.48 3.34 -4.25
CA ASP A 111 -9.63 4.24 -3.49
C ASP A 111 -8.16 3.83 -3.58
N VAL A 112 -7.86 2.53 -3.41
CA VAL A 112 -6.50 2.00 -3.62
C VAL A 112 -6.04 2.22 -5.05
N ALA A 113 -6.88 1.94 -6.04
CA ALA A 113 -6.55 2.12 -7.43
C ALA A 113 -6.29 3.59 -7.78
N ALA A 114 -7.08 4.50 -7.21
CA ALA A 114 -6.90 5.94 -7.37
C ALA A 114 -5.58 6.42 -6.72
N TYR A 115 -5.27 5.95 -5.51
CA TYR A 115 -4.02 6.29 -4.86
C TYR A 115 -2.81 5.81 -5.67
N VAL A 116 -2.78 4.55 -6.09
CA VAL A 116 -1.69 4.02 -6.93
C VAL A 116 -1.59 4.84 -8.23
N ALA A 117 -2.70 5.10 -8.90
CA ALA A 117 -2.73 5.92 -10.11
C ALA A 117 -2.33 7.38 -9.87
N HIS A 118 -2.45 7.89 -8.65
CA HIS A 118 -2.01 9.23 -8.30
C HIS A 118 -0.50 9.34 -8.16
N VAL A 119 0.17 8.30 -7.62
CA VAL A 119 1.57 8.40 -7.20
C VAL A 119 2.56 7.51 -7.97
N ALA A 120 2.13 6.37 -8.53
CA ALA A 120 3.02 5.42 -9.17
C ALA A 120 3.82 6.07 -10.32
N SER A 121 5.14 5.88 -10.32
CA SER A 121 6.09 6.46 -11.26
C SER A 121 6.14 8.01 -11.25
N ILE A 122 5.62 8.65 -10.23
CA ILE A 122 5.72 10.11 -10.07
C ILE A 122 6.84 10.39 -9.06
N PRO A 123 7.85 11.20 -9.41
CA PRO A 123 8.89 11.56 -8.47
C PRO A 123 8.36 12.40 -7.31
N GLY A 124 8.91 12.18 -6.12
CA GLY A 124 8.59 12.96 -4.93
C GLY A 124 8.13 12.12 -3.76
N VAL A 125 7.51 12.80 -2.81
CA VAL A 125 6.93 12.22 -1.59
C VAL A 125 5.53 12.78 -1.39
N ASP A 126 4.68 12.05 -0.71
CA ASP A 126 3.34 12.53 -0.37
C ASP A 126 3.39 13.72 0.58
N GLY A 127 2.49 14.69 0.35
CA GLY A 127 2.33 15.87 1.18
C GLY A 127 0.99 15.89 1.93
N GLY A 128 0.84 16.84 2.86
CA GLY A 128 -0.40 17.03 3.61
C GLY A 128 -0.81 15.77 4.39
N GLN A 129 -2.09 15.45 4.38
CA GLN A 129 -2.63 14.27 5.08
C GLN A 129 -2.02 12.95 4.62
N LEU A 130 -1.63 12.84 3.36
CA LEU A 130 -1.01 11.62 2.85
C LEU A 130 0.38 11.37 3.43
N ALA A 131 1.10 12.41 3.84
CA ALA A 131 2.46 12.28 4.38
C ALA A 131 2.52 11.44 5.66
N ASP A 132 1.48 11.54 6.49
CA ASP A 132 1.44 10.88 7.81
C ASP A 132 0.93 9.43 7.75
N ILE A 133 0.24 9.06 6.67
CA ILE A 133 -0.33 7.72 6.52
C ILE A 133 0.77 6.71 6.23
N GLY A 134 0.76 5.60 6.95
CA GLY A 134 1.69 4.49 6.75
C GLY A 134 3.11 4.76 7.26
N GLN A 135 3.32 5.84 8.02
CA GLN A 135 4.60 6.09 8.67
C GLN A 135 4.76 5.22 9.91
N VAL A 136 5.68 4.26 9.86
CA VAL A 136 6.07 3.49 11.05
C VAL A 136 7.01 4.35 11.88
N LYS A 137 6.51 4.87 13.00
CA LYS A 137 7.33 5.63 13.97
C LYS A 137 8.19 4.64 14.76
N GLN A 138 9.38 4.37 14.27
CA GLN A 138 10.35 3.55 14.96
C GLN A 138 10.95 4.30 16.15
N LYS A 139 11.19 3.58 17.25
CA LYS A 139 11.78 4.11 18.48
C LYS A 139 13.05 3.35 18.88
N SER A 140 13.79 3.89 19.82
CA SER A 140 14.81 3.15 20.55
C SER A 140 14.16 2.40 21.71
N VAL A 141 14.60 1.17 21.97
CA VAL A 141 14.19 0.39 23.12
C VAL A 141 15.39 0.04 24.01
N THR A 142 15.16 -0.04 25.30
CA THR A 142 16.19 -0.43 26.26
C THR A 142 15.76 -1.71 26.95
N GLU A 143 16.70 -2.60 27.15
CA GLU A 143 16.51 -3.85 27.88
C GLU A 143 15.98 -3.58 29.30
N GLN A 144 15.07 -4.45 29.73
CA GLN A 144 14.55 -4.50 31.10
C GLN A 144 14.67 -5.92 31.64
N ASN A 145 15.46 -6.10 32.67
CA ASN A 145 15.67 -7.39 33.33
C ASN A 145 16.06 -8.54 32.37
N GLY A 146 16.97 -8.25 31.43
CA GLY A 146 17.42 -9.22 30.43
C GLY A 146 16.44 -9.43 29.28
N SER A 147 15.40 -8.59 29.12
CA SER A 147 14.39 -8.71 28.07
C SER A 147 14.31 -7.46 27.21
N LEU A 148 14.22 -7.64 25.89
CA LEU A 148 13.92 -6.62 24.88
C LEU A 148 12.61 -6.95 24.19
N GLN A 149 11.76 -5.95 24.01
CA GLN A 149 10.53 -6.05 23.21
C GLN A 149 10.68 -5.27 21.90
N ILE A 150 10.72 -5.98 20.77
CA ILE A 150 10.93 -5.44 19.42
C ILE A 150 9.80 -5.95 18.52
N ASP A 151 8.64 -5.31 18.58
CA ASP A 151 7.45 -5.76 17.86
C ASP A 151 7.52 -5.46 16.34
N ALA A 152 6.90 -6.32 15.55
CA ALA A 152 6.62 -6.06 14.15
C ALA A 152 5.52 -5.00 14.02
N ASP A 153 5.50 -4.30 12.87
CA ASP A 153 4.42 -3.37 12.55
C ASP A 153 3.08 -4.11 12.49
N PRO A 154 2.05 -3.67 13.23
CA PRO A 154 0.77 -4.37 13.29
C PRO A 154 -0.01 -4.34 11.98
N ASN A 155 0.30 -3.41 11.08
CA ASN A 155 -0.31 -3.27 9.76
C ASN A 155 0.38 -4.15 8.70
N GLY A 156 1.45 -4.88 9.07
CA GLY A 156 2.14 -5.79 8.16
C GLY A 156 3.17 -5.14 7.26
N GLN A 157 3.58 -3.90 7.52
CA GLN A 157 4.74 -3.34 6.84
C GLN A 157 6.00 -4.11 7.24
N LEU A 158 6.97 -4.21 6.32
CA LEU A 158 8.23 -4.93 6.54
C LEU A 158 9.17 -4.10 7.43
N LYS A 159 8.73 -3.82 8.66
CA LYS A 159 9.44 -3.01 9.65
C LYS A 159 9.17 -3.49 11.07
N PHE A 160 10.16 -3.32 11.94
CA PHE A 160 9.94 -3.36 13.37
C PHE A 160 9.54 -1.98 13.92
N LEU A 161 8.85 -1.94 15.06
CA LEU A 161 8.53 -0.69 15.76
C LEU A 161 9.76 -0.10 16.49
N ALA A 162 10.90 -0.78 16.44
CA ALA A 162 12.18 -0.30 16.92
C ALA A 162 13.24 -0.37 15.81
N SER A 163 14.04 0.69 15.65
CA SER A 163 15.21 0.72 14.76
C SER A 163 16.51 0.52 15.51
N SER A 164 16.50 0.76 16.83
CA SER A 164 17.66 0.59 17.69
C SER A 164 17.26 0.04 19.06
N ALA A 165 18.18 -0.70 19.66
CA ALA A 165 18.02 -1.26 21.00
C ALA A 165 19.33 -1.14 21.79
N SER A 166 19.24 -1.11 23.10
CA SER A 166 20.38 -1.18 24.02
C SER A 166 20.15 -2.21 25.12
N ALA A 167 21.22 -2.90 25.50
CA ALA A 167 21.19 -3.88 26.59
C ALA A 167 22.51 -3.88 27.35
N THR A 168 22.47 -4.43 28.56
CA THR A 168 23.66 -4.79 29.37
C THR A 168 24.13 -6.19 28.98
N ALA A 169 25.46 -6.41 28.98
CA ALA A 169 26.02 -7.72 28.67
C ALA A 169 25.50 -8.80 29.60
N GLY A 170 25.18 -9.94 29.04
CA GLY A 170 24.61 -11.08 29.78
C GLY A 170 23.59 -11.84 28.94
N LYS A 171 22.76 -12.62 29.60
CA LYS A 171 21.68 -13.36 28.94
C LYS A 171 20.56 -12.39 28.55
N ILE A 172 20.33 -12.20 27.25
CA ILE A 172 19.29 -11.33 26.69
C ILE A 172 18.28 -12.18 25.95
N THR A 173 17.01 -11.90 26.22
CA THR A 173 15.87 -12.49 25.49
C THR A 173 15.21 -11.37 24.67
N ILE A 174 15.11 -11.56 23.38
CA ILE A 174 14.42 -10.63 22.46
C ILE A 174 13.10 -11.26 22.09
N ASN A 175 12.00 -10.57 22.39
CA ASN A 175 10.65 -10.96 22.04
C ASN A 175 10.11 -10.04 20.94
N MET A 176 9.45 -10.63 19.95
CA MET A 176 8.79 -9.92 18.85
C MET A 176 7.35 -10.42 18.73
N LYS A 177 6.40 -9.57 19.08
CA LYS A 177 4.99 -9.83 18.82
C LYS A 177 4.66 -9.43 17.38
N ASN A 178 3.96 -10.31 16.66
CA ASN A 178 3.45 -10.03 15.32
C ASN A 178 1.93 -10.07 15.31
N ALA A 179 1.29 -8.89 15.36
CA ALA A 179 -0.16 -8.77 15.31
C ALA A 179 -0.72 -8.88 13.87
N SER A 180 0.14 -8.73 12.86
CA SER A 180 -0.25 -8.76 11.45
C SER A 180 -0.45 -10.19 10.92
N SER A 181 -1.07 -10.29 9.74
CA SER A 181 -1.16 -11.55 8.99
C SER A 181 0.06 -11.87 8.14
N VAL A 182 1.03 -10.94 8.04
CA VAL A 182 2.28 -11.14 7.32
C VAL A 182 3.23 -11.96 8.20
N PRO A 183 3.82 -13.07 7.71
CA PRO A 183 4.75 -13.87 8.50
C PRO A 183 6.04 -13.09 8.83
N HIS A 184 6.44 -13.07 10.11
CA HIS A 184 7.66 -12.44 10.58
C HIS A 184 8.34 -13.31 11.65
N ASP A 185 9.63 -13.10 11.83
CA ASP A 185 10.38 -13.59 12.97
C ASP A 185 11.31 -12.49 13.52
N ILE A 186 11.99 -12.82 14.62
CA ILE A 186 13.11 -12.05 15.14
C ILE A 186 14.36 -12.92 15.09
N ALA A 187 15.39 -12.40 14.46
CA ALA A 187 16.72 -13.01 14.43
C ALA A 187 17.76 -12.01 14.94
N ILE A 188 18.89 -12.51 15.41
CA ILE A 188 20.04 -11.69 15.84
C ILE A 188 21.32 -12.26 15.24
N ARG A 189 22.22 -11.38 14.80
CA ARG A 189 23.59 -11.73 14.42
C ARG A 189 24.59 -10.66 14.82
N GLY A 190 25.82 -11.06 14.98
CA GLY A 190 26.98 -10.18 15.30
C GLY A 190 27.89 -10.82 16.35
N SER A 191 29.16 -10.44 16.38
CA SER A 191 30.16 -10.90 17.37
C SER A 191 30.18 -12.43 17.57
N GLY A 192 30.00 -13.20 16.47
CA GLY A 192 29.99 -14.66 16.51
C GLY A 192 28.64 -15.29 16.88
N VAL A 193 27.61 -14.49 17.17
CA VAL A 193 26.24 -14.95 17.40
C VAL A 193 25.46 -14.97 16.11
N SER A 194 24.61 -15.99 15.93
CA SER A 194 23.61 -16.08 14.85
C SER A 194 22.46 -16.97 15.35
N GLN A 195 21.35 -16.35 15.71
CA GLN A 195 20.16 -17.04 16.20
C GLN A 195 18.92 -16.54 15.46
N VAL A 196 18.00 -17.46 15.18
CA VAL A 196 16.74 -17.18 14.46
C VAL A 196 15.58 -17.72 15.28
N GLY A 197 14.59 -16.88 15.49
CA GLY A 197 13.34 -17.23 16.18
C GLY A 197 12.36 -17.95 15.24
N LYS A 198 11.24 -18.39 15.81
CA LYS A 198 10.18 -19.04 15.03
C LYS A 198 9.42 -18.00 14.22
N VAL A 199 9.11 -18.29 12.95
CA VAL A 199 8.20 -17.48 12.15
C VAL A 199 6.79 -17.53 12.72
N VAL A 200 6.18 -16.37 12.92
CA VAL A 200 4.85 -16.20 13.52
C VAL A 200 4.02 -15.15 12.80
N GLN A 201 2.70 -15.21 12.98
CA GLN A 201 1.72 -14.26 12.47
C GLN A 201 0.47 -14.22 13.38
N ASN A 202 -0.47 -13.32 13.14
CA ASN A 202 -1.78 -13.28 13.78
C ASN A 202 -1.75 -13.30 15.32
N GLY A 203 -0.89 -12.45 15.90
CA GLY A 203 -0.74 -12.31 17.35
C GLY A 203 0.31 -13.23 17.98
N GLY A 204 1.00 -14.06 17.17
CA GLY A 204 2.09 -14.92 17.65
C GLY A 204 3.30 -14.11 18.12
N THR A 205 4.14 -14.75 18.95
CA THR A 205 5.39 -14.16 19.44
C THR A 205 6.58 -15.02 19.02
N SER A 206 7.55 -14.38 18.36
CA SER A 206 8.86 -14.94 18.03
C SER A 206 9.86 -14.53 19.11
N THR A 207 10.74 -15.44 19.50
CA THR A 207 11.70 -15.21 20.60
C THR A 207 13.06 -15.79 20.25
N VAL A 208 14.13 -15.04 20.55
CA VAL A 208 15.50 -15.52 20.60
C VAL A 208 16.10 -15.22 21.96
N SER A 209 16.95 -16.10 22.48
CA SER A 209 17.62 -15.88 23.75
C SER A 209 19.08 -16.30 23.64
N GLU A 210 19.99 -15.36 23.97
CA GLU A 210 21.42 -15.57 23.80
C GLU A 210 22.22 -14.83 24.89
N THR A 211 23.43 -15.32 25.18
CA THR A 211 24.36 -14.62 26.08
C THR A 211 25.24 -13.70 25.26
N LEU A 212 24.97 -12.41 25.35
CA LEU A 212 25.62 -11.38 24.56
C LEU A 212 26.76 -10.72 25.32
N LYS A 213 27.91 -10.55 24.64
CA LYS A 213 29.05 -9.78 25.09
C LYS A 213 28.90 -8.30 24.66
N PRO A 214 29.65 -7.36 25.29
CA PRO A 214 29.68 -6.00 24.81
C PRO A 214 30.02 -5.95 23.31
N GLY A 215 29.24 -5.17 22.55
CA GLY A 215 29.40 -5.09 21.09
C GLY A 215 28.15 -4.61 20.37
N THR A 216 28.21 -4.61 19.06
CA THR A 216 27.11 -4.24 18.19
C THR A 216 26.58 -5.47 17.45
N TYR A 217 25.27 -5.62 17.49
CA TYR A 217 24.54 -6.72 16.87
C TYR A 217 23.46 -6.15 15.92
N THR A 218 23.07 -6.94 14.94
CA THR A 218 21.91 -6.64 14.10
C THR A 218 20.77 -7.55 14.50
N PHE A 219 19.63 -7.00 14.86
CA PHE A 219 18.39 -7.76 14.88
C PHE A 219 17.65 -7.57 13.54
N TYR A 220 17.01 -8.62 13.02
CA TYR A 220 16.39 -8.62 11.70
C TYR A 220 15.29 -9.68 11.59
N CYS A 221 14.44 -9.57 10.56
CA CYS A 221 13.52 -10.63 10.17
C CYS A 221 14.21 -11.52 9.13
N SER A 222 14.23 -12.83 9.34
CA SER A 222 14.89 -13.78 8.44
C SER A 222 14.00 -14.29 7.32
N VAL A 223 12.71 -13.94 7.32
CA VAL A 223 11.80 -14.24 6.22
C VAL A 223 12.32 -13.60 4.94
N ASP A 224 12.28 -14.35 3.85
CA ASP A 224 12.91 -13.96 2.58
C ASP A 224 12.45 -12.57 2.10
N GLY A 225 13.43 -11.74 1.71
CA GLY A 225 13.22 -10.37 1.27
C GLY A 225 12.98 -9.33 2.37
N HIS A 226 12.58 -9.72 3.58
CA HIS A 226 12.16 -8.78 4.63
C HIS A 226 13.31 -7.93 5.17
N GLU A 227 14.46 -8.52 5.42
CA GLU A 227 15.64 -7.77 5.83
C GLU A 227 16.10 -6.79 4.75
N ALA A 228 16.09 -7.21 3.48
CA ALA A 228 16.44 -6.37 2.34
C ALA A 228 15.48 -5.20 2.19
N ALA A 229 14.19 -5.39 2.48
CA ALA A 229 13.17 -4.36 2.56
C ALA A 229 13.30 -3.42 3.76
N GLY A 230 14.29 -3.64 4.65
CA GLY A 230 14.57 -2.77 5.78
C GLY A 230 14.01 -3.24 7.12
N MET A 231 13.51 -4.47 7.24
CA MET A 231 13.04 -5.03 8.51
C MET A 231 14.23 -5.49 9.37
N LYS A 232 14.97 -4.51 9.89
CA LYS A 232 16.17 -4.69 10.72
C LYS A 232 16.42 -3.48 11.62
N GLY A 233 17.29 -3.68 12.61
CA GLY A 233 17.78 -2.61 13.47
C GLY A 233 19.07 -3.01 14.17
N THR A 234 19.60 -2.09 14.99
CA THR A 234 20.88 -2.25 15.68
C THR A 234 20.66 -2.43 17.17
N LEU A 235 21.28 -3.46 17.77
CA LEU A 235 21.37 -3.65 19.20
C LEU A 235 22.80 -3.34 19.67
N THR A 236 22.92 -2.38 20.58
CA THR A 236 24.19 -2.06 21.25
C THR A 236 24.19 -2.69 22.64
N VAL A 237 25.16 -3.54 22.91
CA VAL A 237 25.37 -4.20 24.23
C VAL A 237 26.57 -3.56 24.90
N LYS A 238 26.41 -3.14 26.16
CA LYS A 238 27.43 -2.48 26.98
C LYS A 238 27.84 -3.36 28.15
#